data_3e45ae8e26d1e34beb59d1d799e93477
#
_entry.id   3e45ae8e26d1e34beb59d1d799e93477
#
_cell.length_a   1.000
_cell.length_b   1.000
_cell.length_c   1.000
_cell.angle_alpha   90.00
_cell.angle_beta   90.00
_cell.angle_gamma   90.00
#
_symmetry.space_group_name_H-M   'P 1'
#
loop_
_entity.id
_entity.type
_entity.pdbx_description
1 polymer ?
#
loop_
_entity_poly.entity_id
_entity_poly.type
_entity_poly.pdbx_seq_one_letter_code
_entity_poly.pdbx_strand_id
1 'polypeptide(L)'
;MKERQVIFQAWMYRLNEIPVEEVAKQGFTAIQTSPLQYTKEPIHENLDNAWAIYQPINYDIGNDLGTVEDLRNLANRCHANGLKLIVDIVMHHVANEKGNDISHLVKDKYKHFYSDSFINIHDYNNEYELTHMSLDGLPALNLENETIVNAQFNYLKQLKDAGVDGCRIDAYKHLVKSYRIRLAEKLRELGMFEYSYGEVIFADTNLQRNYNEIPLYVNQSLCSSDQYGAIISHDDFKNSDNPY
;
A
#
# COMPACT_ATOMS: atom_id res chain seq x y z
N MET A 1 -22.50 4.35 -15.37
CA MET A 1 -22.15 3.39 -14.29
C MET A 1 -20.62 3.31 -14.31
N LYS A 2 -19.95 3.53 -13.16
CA LYS A 2 -18.52 3.22 -13.09
C LYS A 2 -18.36 1.73 -13.36
N GLU A 3 -17.46 1.36 -14.26
CA GLU A 3 -17.15 -0.05 -14.50
C GLU A 3 -16.66 -0.68 -13.19
N ARG A 4 -17.15 -1.89 -12.90
CA ARG A 4 -16.66 -2.65 -11.75
C ARG A 4 -15.21 -3.02 -12.01
N GLN A 5 -14.34 -2.68 -11.07
CA GLN A 5 -12.95 -3.13 -11.11
C GLN A 5 -12.85 -4.55 -10.56
N VAL A 6 -12.18 -5.40 -11.32
CA VAL A 6 -11.80 -6.75 -10.89
C VAL A 6 -10.28 -6.79 -10.92
N ILE A 7 -9.68 -6.88 -9.73
CA ILE A 7 -8.24 -6.70 -9.54
C ILE A 7 -7.57 -8.07 -9.32
N PHE A 8 -6.57 -8.38 -10.12
CA PHE A 8 -5.66 -9.49 -9.86
C PHE A 8 -4.55 -9.02 -8.92
N GLN A 9 -4.48 -9.60 -7.75
CA GLN A 9 -3.42 -9.31 -6.77
C GLN A 9 -2.20 -10.20 -7.04
N ALA A 10 -1.21 -9.63 -7.71
CA ALA A 10 0.07 -10.28 -7.98
C ALA A 10 1.03 -10.14 -6.78
N TRP A 11 0.62 -10.69 -5.62
CA TRP A 11 1.39 -10.61 -4.40
C TRP A 11 2.66 -11.47 -4.51
N MET A 12 3.82 -10.88 -4.21
CA MET A 12 5.16 -11.49 -4.25
C MET A 12 5.63 -11.94 -5.65
N TYR A 13 4.93 -11.57 -6.72
CA TYR A 13 5.45 -11.79 -8.07
C TYR A 13 6.60 -10.84 -8.38
N ARG A 14 7.65 -11.36 -9.00
CA ARG A 14 8.58 -10.49 -9.73
C ARG A 14 7.85 -9.84 -10.89
N LEU A 15 8.11 -8.55 -11.14
CA LEU A 15 7.35 -7.76 -12.12
C LEU A 15 7.36 -8.37 -13.51
N ASN A 16 8.49 -8.98 -13.91
CA ASN A 16 8.66 -9.62 -15.22
C ASN A 16 7.93 -10.97 -15.33
N GLU A 17 7.54 -11.59 -14.23
CA GLU A 17 6.89 -12.90 -14.18
C GLU A 17 5.36 -12.81 -14.11
N ILE A 18 4.81 -11.60 -13.96
CA ILE A 18 3.36 -11.40 -13.89
C ILE A 18 2.72 -11.77 -15.24
N PRO A 19 1.75 -12.70 -15.26
CA PRO A 19 1.15 -13.23 -16.49
C PRO A 19 0.04 -12.29 -17.03
N VAL A 20 0.43 -11.09 -17.47
CA VAL A 20 -0.47 -9.99 -17.84
C VAL A 20 -1.52 -10.41 -18.86
N GLU A 21 -1.09 -11.11 -19.93
CA GLU A 21 -1.92 -11.52 -21.04
C GLU A 21 -2.98 -12.57 -20.62
N GLU A 22 -2.63 -13.43 -19.66
CA GLU A 22 -3.52 -14.43 -19.10
C GLU A 22 -4.55 -13.80 -18.18
N VAL A 23 -4.10 -12.89 -17.32
CA VAL A 23 -4.96 -12.11 -16.42
C VAL A 23 -6.00 -11.31 -17.23
N ALA A 24 -5.60 -10.66 -18.32
CA ALA A 24 -6.50 -9.94 -19.20
C ALA A 24 -7.57 -10.84 -19.84
N LYS A 25 -7.20 -12.04 -20.32
CA LYS A 25 -8.12 -13.02 -20.90
C LYS A 25 -9.16 -13.52 -19.90
N GLN A 26 -8.83 -13.55 -18.61
CA GLN A 26 -9.75 -13.96 -17.54
C GLN A 26 -10.74 -12.87 -17.14
N GLY A 27 -10.67 -11.68 -17.74
CA GLY A 27 -11.63 -10.60 -17.52
C GLY A 27 -11.30 -9.70 -16.33
N PHE A 28 -10.07 -9.76 -15.79
CA PHE A 28 -9.61 -8.75 -14.83
C PHE A 28 -9.49 -7.39 -15.52
N THR A 29 -9.62 -6.33 -14.73
CA THR A 29 -9.53 -4.94 -15.21
C THR A 29 -8.27 -4.25 -14.73
N ALA A 30 -7.62 -4.79 -13.70
CA ALA A 30 -6.38 -4.26 -13.15
C ALA A 30 -5.50 -5.37 -12.56
N ILE A 31 -4.21 -5.07 -12.48
CA ILE A 31 -3.21 -5.85 -11.73
C ILE A 31 -2.70 -4.98 -10.58
N GLN A 32 -2.67 -5.54 -9.37
CA GLN A 32 -2.02 -4.94 -8.22
C GLN A 32 -0.74 -5.67 -7.90
N THR A 33 0.38 -4.96 -7.84
CA THR A 33 1.67 -5.51 -7.39
C THR A 33 1.84 -5.36 -5.88
N SER A 34 2.79 -6.09 -5.32
CA SER A 34 3.33 -5.81 -3.99
C SER A 34 4.07 -4.46 -3.93
N PRO A 35 4.42 -3.95 -2.73
CA PRO A 35 5.24 -2.74 -2.59
C PRO A 35 6.58 -2.86 -3.34
N LEU A 36 7.01 -1.73 -3.92
CA LEU A 36 8.25 -1.64 -4.68
C LEU A 36 9.28 -0.71 -4.05
N GLN A 37 9.04 -0.25 -2.83
CA GLN A 37 9.99 0.51 -2.04
C GLN A 37 11.19 -0.38 -1.68
N TYR A 38 12.37 0.22 -1.53
CA TYR A 38 13.51 -0.52 -0.99
C TYR A 38 13.20 -1.07 0.40
N THR A 39 13.56 -2.32 0.61
CA THR A 39 13.36 -3.04 1.87
C THR A 39 14.68 -3.33 2.57
N LYS A 40 14.61 -3.53 3.88
CA LYS A 40 15.77 -3.84 4.71
C LYS A 40 16.46 -5.16 4.32
N GLU A 41 15.66 -6.16 3.99
CA GLU A 41 16.09 -7.52 3.74
C GLU A 41 15.61 -7.99 2.37
N PRO A 42 16.34 -8.92 1.72
CA PRO A 42 15.86 -9.60 0.54
C PRO A 42 14.54 -10.33 0.83
N ILE A 43 13.61 -10.29 -0.14
CA ILE A 43 12.25 -10.84 0.00
C ILE A 43 11.98 -12.05 -0.89
N HIS A 44 12.90 -12.42 -1.77
CA HIS A 44 12.64 -13.28 -2.93
C HIS A 44 12.82 -14.77 -2.69
N GLU A 45 13.55 -15.20 -1.66
CA GLU A 45 13.96 -16.60 -1.54
C GLU A 45 13.23 -17.37 -0.44
N ASN A 46 12.53 -16.66 0.44
CA ASN A 46 11.88 -17.30 1.58
C ASN A 46 10.51 -16.67 1.85
N LEU A 47 9.44 -17.47 1.70
CA LEU A 47 8.09 -17.03 2.04
C LEU A 47 7.95 -16.69 3.53
N ASP A 48 8.81 -17.24 4.40
CA ASP A 48 8.84 -16.89 5.82
C ASP A 48 9.25 -15.42 6.03
N ASN A 49 9.92 -14.82 5.03
CA ASN A 49 10.34 -13.41 5.02
C ASN A 49 9.47 -12.51 4.12
N ALA A 50 8.32 -13.00 3.67
CA ALA A 50 7.42 -12.24 2.79
C ALA A 50 6.98 -10.90 3.38
N TRP A 51 6.88 -10.80 4.70
CA TRP A 51 6.53 -9.55 5.41
C TRP A 51 7.61 -8.47 5.30
N ALA A 52 8.84 -8.79 4.90
CA ALA A 52 9.89 -7.79 4.66
C ALA A 52 9.49 -6.78 3.58
N ILE A 53 8.60 -7.16 2.64
CA ILE A 53 8.11 -6.26 1.59
C ILE A 53 7.33 -5.07 2.14
N TYR A 54 6.73 -5.21 3.34
CA TYR A 54 6.04 -4.13 4.05
C TYR A 54 6.95 -3.41 5.06
N GLN A 55 8.27 -3.60 4.96
CA GLN A 55 9.27 -2.95 5.80
C GLN A 55 10.21 -2.06 4.97
N PRO A 56 9.69 -0.95 4.43
CA PRO A 56 10.49 -0.07 3.58
C PRO A 56 11.57 0.64 4.41
N ILE A 57 12.66 1.00 3.72
CA ILE A 57 13.76 1.79 4.28
C ILE A 57 13.90 3.16 3.62
N ASN A 58 13.28 3.37 2.47
CA ASN A 58 13.23 4.66 1.78
C ASN A 58 12.04 4.72 0.80
N TYR A 59 11.93 5.83 0.07
CA TYR A 59 10.90 6.11 -0.93
C TYR A 59 11.46 6.20 -2.35
N ASP A 60 12.29 5.20 -2.72
CA ASP A 60 12.73 4.99 -4.10
C ASP A 60 12.14 3.66 -4.63
N ILE A 61 11.99 3.56 -5.96
CA ILE A 61 11.50 2.34 -6.60
C ILE A 61 12.66 1.37 -6.82
N GLY A 62 12.53 0.17 -6.26
CA GLY A 62 13.46 -0.94 -6.49
C GLY A 62 13.60 -1.83 -5.27
N ASN A 63 13.35 -3.11 -5.47
CA ASN A 63 13.61 -4.20 -4.53
C ASN A 63 13.77 -5.50 -5.31
N ASP A 64 13.79 -6.65 -4.64
CA ASP A 64 13.99 -7.95 -5.31
C ASP A 64 12.88 -8.33 -6.28
N LEU A 65 11.74 -7.67 -6.24
CA LEU A 65 10.64 -7.94 -7.18
C LEU A 65 10.83 -7.22 -8.52
N GLY A 66 11.63 -6.17 -8.57
CA GLY A 66 11.96 -5.49 -9.82
C GLY A 66 12.47 -4.07 -9.65
N THR A 67 12.95 -3.54 -10.75
CA THR A 67 13.48 -2.19 -10.91
C THR A 67 12.42 -1.22 -11.45
N VAL A 68 12.74 0.07 -11.52
CA VAL A 68 11.88 1.06 -12.17
C VAL A 68 11.64 0.75 -13.65
N GLU A 69 12.62 0.15 -14.33
CA GLU A 69 12.49 -0.24 -15.74
C GLU A 69 11.54 -1.45 -15.89
N ASP A 70 11.65 -2.44 -14.99
CA ASP A 70 10.70 -3.56 -14.95
C ASP A 70 9.27 -3.08 -14.71
N LEU A 71 9.10 -2.06 -13.86
CA LEU A 71 7.79 -1.44 -13.62
C LEU A 71 7.23 -0.74 -14.87
N ARG A 72 8.06 0.01 -15.61
CA ARG A 72 7.65 0.61 -16.90
C ARG A 72 7.24 -0.44 -17.91
N ASN A 73 8.01 -1.51 -18.01
CA ASN A 73 7.72 -2.62 -18.92
C ASN A 73 6.40 -3.30 -18.54
N LEU A 74 6.16 -3.53 -17.25
CA LEU A 74 4.89 -4.07 -16.75
C LEU A 74 3.73 -3.13 -17.06
N ALA A 75 3.87 -1.81 -16.82
CA ALA A 75 2.83 -0.81 -17.14
C ALA A 75 2.47 -0.83 -18.63
N ASN A 76 3.47 -0.86 -19.50
CA ASN A 76 3.26 -0.95 -20.94
C ASN A 76 2.50 -2.23 -21.34
N ARG A 77 2.85 -3.38 -20.75
CA ARG A 77 2.15 -4.64 -20.99
C ARG A 77 0.71 -4.61 -20.49
N CYS A 78 0.48 -4.07 -19.29
CA CYS A 78 -0.87 -3.88 -18.74
C CYS A 78 -1.72 -3.03 -19.68
N HIS A 79 -1.23 -1.86 -20.05
CA HIS A 79 -1.97 -0.92 -20.91
C HIS A 79 -2.23 -1.48 -22.31
N ALA A 80 -1.28 -2.20 -22.90
CA ALA A 80 -1.46 -2.88 -24.19
C ALA A 80 -2.55 -3.97 -24.15
N ASN A 81 -2.85 -4.52 -22.98
CA ASN A 81 -3.89 -5.51 -22.76
C ASN A 81 -5.16 -4.94 -22.12
N GLY A 82 -5.30 -3.61 -22.05
CA GLY A 82 -6.48 -2.94 -21.50
C GLY A 82 -6.60 -2.99 -19.97
N LEU A 83 -5.53 -3.42 -19.28
CA LEU A 83 -5.49 -3.49 -17.81
C LEU A 83 -4.92 -2.19 -17.22
N LYS A 84 -5.34 -1.88 -16.01
CA LYS A 84 -4.74 -0.86 -15.16
C LYS A 84 -3.67 -1.46 -14.25
N LEU A 85 -2.65 -0.66 -13.91
CA LEU A 85 -1.60 -1.06 -12.99
C LEU A 85 -1.74 -0.31 -11.67
N ILE A 86 -1.86 -1.06 -10.59
CA ILE A 86 -1.94 -0.58 -9.21
C ILE A 86 -0.70 -1.07 -8.47
N VAL A 87 -0.06 -0.21 -7.72
CA VAL A 87 1.09 -0.58 -6.88
C VAL A 87 0.71 -0.44 -5.41
N ASP A 88 1.02 -1.45 -4.63
CA ASP A 88 0.89 -1.37 -3.17
C ASP A 88 1.95 -0.42 -2.61
N ILE A 89 1.59 0.41 -1.63
CA ILE A 89 2.49 1.41 -1.05
C ILE A 89 2.37 1.45 0.47
N VAL A 90 3.51 1.55 1.14
CA VAL A 90 3.60 1.64 2.60
C VAL A 90 3.96 3.08 2.97
N MET A 91 3.05 3.79 3.64
CA MET A 91 3.22 5.21 3.96
C MET A 91 3.25 5.51 5.46
N HIS A 92 2.72 4.60 6.30
CA HIS A 92 2.64 4.81 7.74
C HIS A 92 4.00 4.59 8.43
N HIS A 93 4.68 3.52 8.11
CA HIS A 93 5.82 3.01 8.88
C HIS A 93 7.01 2.67 7.99
N VAL A 94 8.13 2.37 8.63
CA VAL A 94 9.35 1.86 8.01
C VAL A 94 9.84 0.63 8.76
N ALA A 95 10.87 -0.04 8.21
CA ALA A 95 11.54 -1.15 8.86
C ALA A 95 12.01 -0.79 10.27
N ASN A 96 11.81 -1.69 11.21
CA ASN A 96 12.39 -1.55 12.53
C ASN A 96 13.85 -2.00 12.52
N GLU A 97 14.75 -1.07 12.82
CA GLU A 97 16.16 -1.35 12.93
C GLU A 97 16.63 -1.41 14.36
N LYS A 98 17.18 -2.56 14.71
CA LYS A 98 17.93 -2.70 15.95
C LYS A 98 19.43 -2.50 15.66
N GLY A 99 19.86 -1.23 15.64
CA GLY A 99 21.27 -0.89 15.74
C GLY A 99 22.02 -0.61 14.45
N ASN A 100 21.49 -0.85 13.26
CA ASN A 100 22.13 -0.51 11.99
C ASN A 100 21.27 0.46 11.18
N ASP A 101 21.91 1.50 10.76
CA ASP A 101 21.34 2.58 10.02
C ASP A 101 21.35 2.29 8.52
N ILE A 102 20.22 1.98 7.96
CA ILE A 102 20.10 1.52 6.58
C ILE A 102 19.55 2.56 5.63
N SER A 103 18.94 3.62 6.12
CA SER A 103 18.49 4.73 5.27
C SER A 103 18.54 6.06 6.01
N HIS A 104 18.57 7.15 5.24
CA HIS A 104 18.48 8.49 5.78
C HIS A 104 17.15 8.75 6.52
N LEU A 105 16.07 8.00 6.22
CA LEU A 105 14.79 8.11 6.91
C LEU A 105 14.84 7.51 8.31
N VAL A 106 15.64 6.45 8.50
CA VAL A 106 15.82 5.79 9.80
C VAL A 106 16.93 6.46 10.61
N LYS A 107 17.91 7.09 9.93
CA LYS A 107 19.09 7.75 10.55
C LYS A 107 18.74 8.81 11.57
N ASP A 108 17.80 9.65 11.28
CA ASP A 108 17.45 10.79 12.14
C ASP A 108 16.17 10.51 12.92
N LYS A 109 16.28 9.56 13.86
CA LYS A 109 15.21 9.05 14.69
C LYS A 109 14.33 10.14 15.31
N TYR A 110 14.94 11.24 15.73
CA TYR A 110 14.22 12.31 16.43
C TYR A 110 13.55 13.33 15.51
N LYS A 111 13.89 13.30 14.22
CA LYS A 111 13.43 14.27 13.26
C LYS A 111 12.28 13.77 12.41
N HIS A 112 12.30 12.46 12.07
CA HIS A 112 11.35 11.87 11.13
C HIS A 112 10.23 11.08 11.80
N PHE A 113 10.28 10.94 13.12
CA PHE A 113 9.34 10.11 13.88
C PHE A 113 8.59 10.93 14.93
N TYR A 114 7.42 10.47 15.35
CA TYR A 114 6.75 10.97 16.53
C TYR A 114 7.50 10.52 17.80
N SER A 115 7.22 11.17 18.94
CA SER A 115 7.81 10.78 20.22
C SER A 115 7.53 9.31 20.59
N ASP A 116 6.34 8.83 20.24
CA ASP A 116 5.85 7.51 20.63
C ASP A 116 5.96 6.45 19.51
N SER A 117 6.58 6.82 18.37
CA SER A 117 6.70 5.95 17.18
C SER A 117 7.31 4.58 17.44
N PHE A 118 8.05 4.41 18.53
CA PHE A 118 8.73 3.16 18.88
C PHE A 118 8.03 2.38 20.00
N ILE A 119 6.85 2.83 20.44
CA ILE A 119 5.99 2.16 21.40
C ILE A 119 4.89 1.45 20.60
N ASN A 120 4.65 0.18 20.88
CA ASN A 120 3.60 -0.56 20.17
C ASN A 120 2.20 -0.04 20.52
N ILE A 121 1.30 -0.09 19.55
CA ILE A 121 -0.12 0.14 19.75
C ILE A 121 -0.66 -0.88 20.79
N HIS A 122 -1.37 -0.38 21.79
CA HIS A 122 -2.02 -1.20 22.81
C HIS A 122 -3.54 -1.19 22.67
N ASP A 123 -4.12 -0.06 22.26
CA ASP A 123 -5.55 0.11 22.05
C ASP A 123 -5.85 0.53 20.61
N TYR A 124 -6.29 -0.43 19.81
CA TYR A 124 -6.68 -0.22 18.40
C TYR A 124 -7.99 0.59 18.24
N ASN A 125 -8.62 1.05 19.31
CA ASN A 125 -9.74 2.00 19.28
C ASN A 125 -9.27 3.44 19.61
N ASN A 126 -8.02 3.62 19.99
CA ASN A 126 -7.42 4.91 20.29
C ASN A 126 -6.78 5.49 19.03
N GLU A 127 -7.37 6.56 18.46
CA GLU A 127 -6.88 7.18 17.22
C GLU A 127 -5.45 7.70 17.34
N TYR A 128 -5.04 8.21 18.50
CA TYR A 128 -3.67 8.66 18.72
C TYR A 128 -2.69 7.49 18.62
N GLU A 129 -2.96 6.39 19.32
CA GLU A 129 -2.10 5.21 19.26
C GLU A 129 -2.03 4.63 17.84
N LEU A 130 -3.18 4.52 17.16
CA LEU A 130 -3.24 4.05 15.79
C LEU A 130 -2.32 4.81 14.83
N THR A 131 -2.20 6.13 15.03
CA THR A 131 -1.56 7.01 14.05
C THR A 131 -0.15 7.45 14.42
N HIS A 132 0.25 7.32 15.69
CA HIS A 132 1.53 7.82 16.19
C HIS A 132 2.45 6.75 16.76
N MET A 133 1.92 5.54 16.98
CA MET A 133 2.67 4.47 17.61
C MET A 133 3.03 3.36 16.63
N SER A 134 3.91 2.48 17.06
CA SER A 134 4.44 1.38 16.26
C SER A 134 3.37 0.34 15.94
N LEU A 135 3.24 -0.01 14.67
CA LEU A 135 2.42 -1.12 14.21
C LEU A 135 3.27 -2.40 14.17
N ASP A 136 2.98 -3.34 15.05
CA ASP A 136 3.69 -4.62 15.16
C ASP A 136 5.22 -4.49 15.23
N GLY A 137 5.70 -3.46 15.95
CA GLY A 137 7.13 -3.18 16.07
C GLY A 137 7.70 -2.32 14.95
N LEU A 138 6.92 -1.93 13.96
CA LEU A 138 7.35 -1.05 12.85
C LEU A 138 7.07 0.41 13.21
N PRO A 139 8.10 1.26 13.33
CA PRO A 139 7.93 2.62 13.83
C PRO A 139 7.16 3.51 12.86
N ALA A 140 6.18 4.26 13.39
CA ALA A 140 5.36 5.20 12.64
C ALA A 140 6.17 6.43 12.22
N LEU A 141 6.14 6.80 10.94
CA LEU A 141 6.72 8.06 10.46
C LEU A 141 5.86 9.24 10.89
N ASN A 142 6.51 10.37 11.19
CA ASN A 142 5.81 11.62 11.44
C ASN A 142 5.27 12.18 10.11
N LEU A 143 4.01 11.90 9.83
CA LEU A 143 3.32 12.31 8.60
C LEU A 143 2.90 13.79 8.58
N GLU A 144 3.26 14.55 9.60
CA GLU A 144 3.15 16.00 9.64
C GLU A 144 4.49 16.67 9.32
N ASN A 145 5.56 15.90 9.20
CA ASN A 145 6.89 16.38 8.82
C ASN A 145 7.00 16.53 7.30
N GLU A 146 7.22 17.74 6.82
CA GLU A 146 7.29 18.05 5.38
C GLU A 146 8.40 17.29 4.64
N THR A 147 9.50 16.95 5.30
CA THR A 147 10.56 16.13 4.69
C THR A 147 10.04 14.74 4.33
N ILE A 148 9.31 14.11 5.24
CA ILE A 148 8.68 12.79 5.01
C ILE A 148 7.61 12.89 3.94
N VAL A 149 6.69 13.84 4.06
CA VAL A 149 5.59 14.01 3.11
C VAL A 149 6.10 14.27 1.70
N ASN A 150 7.12 15.11 1.56
CA ASN A 150 7.73 15.40 0.25
C ASN A 150 8.44 14.17 -0.34
N ALA A 151 9.13 13.36 0.47
CA ALA A 151 9.74 12.11 0.01
C ALA A 151 8.68 11.14 -0.52
N GLN A 152 7.58 10.97 0.22
CA GLN A 152 6.45 10.12 -0.16
C GLN A 152 5.74 10.62 -1.42
N PHE A 153 5.51 11.92 -1.56
CA PHE A 153 4.87 12.49 -2.74
C PHE A 153 5.77 12.45 -3.97
N ASN A 154 7.08 12.54 -3.79
CA ASN A 154 8.05 12.30 -4.87
C ASN A 154 8.02 10.83 -5.31
N TYR A 155 7.87 9.89 -4.38
CA TYR A 155 7.70 8.47 -4.72
C TYR A 155 6.43 8.24 -5.54
N LEU A 156 5.29 8.83 -5.16
CA LEU A 156 4.07 8.76 -5.97
C LEU A 156 4.28 9.32 -7.38
N LYS A 157 5.06 10.40 -7.51
CA LYS A 157 5.41 10.94 -8.82
C LYS A 157 6.27 9.96 -9.63
N GLN A 158 7.26 9.31 -9.01
CA GLN A 158 8.07 8.29 -9.68
C GLN A 158 7.19 7.12 -10.19
N LEU A 159 6.24 6.65 -9.37
CA LEU A 159 5.28 5.61 -9.78
C LEU A 159 4.46 6.07 -10.99
N LYS A 160 3.94 7.29 -10.96
CA LYS A 160 3.20 7.88 -12.10
C LYS A 160 4.05 7.98 -13.35
N ASP A 161 5.27 8.46 -13.23
CA ASP A 161 6.22 8.58 -14.36
C ASP A 161 6.62 7.21 -14.93
N ALA A 162 6.49 6.13 -14.13
CA ALA A 162 6.67 4.76 -14.57
C ALA A 162 5.41 4.13 -15.21
N GLY A 163 4.28 4.85 -15.25
CA GLY A 163 3.04 4.40 -15.89
C GLY A 163 2.01 3.77 -14.93
N VAL A 164 2.18 3.90 -13.62
CA VAL A 164 1.22 3.39 -12.62
C VAL A 164 -0.08 4.20 -12.67
N ASP A 165 -1.22 3.53 -12.65
CA ASP A 165 -2.55 4.14 -12.70
C ASP A 165 -3.13 4.46 -11.32
N GLY A 166 -2.74 3.73 -10.28
CA GLY A 166 -3.24 3.92 -8.93
C GLY A 166 -2.43 3.18 -7.87
N CYS A 167 -2.83 3.34 -6.60
CA CYS A 167 -2.15 2.73 -5.46
C CYS A 167 -3.13 2.03 -4.52
N ARG A 168 -2.75 0.86 -4.01
CA ARG A 168 -3.30 0.33 -2.77
C ARG A 168 -2.47 0.90 -1.62
N ILE A 169 -3.09 1.56 -0.67
CA ILE A 169 -2.39 2.17 0.45
C ILE A 169 -2.48 1.22 1.65
N ASP A 170 -1.34 0.63 2.01
CA ASP A 170 -1.19 -0.24 3.17
C ASP A 170 -1.51 0.51 4.46
N ALA A 171 -2.14 -0.18 5.42
CA ALA A 171 -2.42 0.32 6.75
C ALA A 171 -3.05 1.73 6.77
N TYR A 172 -3.98 2.03 5.83
CA TYR A 172 -4.56 3.36 5.62
C TYR A 172 -5.19 3.95 6.88
N LYS A 173 -5.77 3.13 7.75
CA LYS A 173 -6.36 3.56 9.03
C LYS A 173 -5.34 4.17 10.00
N HIS A 174 -4.06 3.82 9.83
CA HIS A 174 -2.96 4.30 10.66
C HIS A 174 -2.40 5.66 10.21
N LEU A 175 -2.87 6.19 9.08
CA LEU A 175 -2.46 7.52 8.60
C LEU A 175 -3.25 8.63 9.33
N VAL A 176 -2.57 9.67 9.81
CA VAL A 176 -3.24 10.84 10.39
C VAL A 176 -4.16 11.50 9.36
N LYS A 177 -5.30 12.03 9.80
CA LYS A 177 -6.33 12.59 8.91
C LYS A 177 -5.80 13.71 8.01
N SER A 178 -4.98 14.59 8.54
CA SER A 178 -4.34 15.69 7.79
C SER A 178 -3.55 15.15 6.59
N TYR A 179 -2.79 14.08 6.79
CA TYR A 179 -2.03 13.42 5.74
C TYR A 179 -2.94 12.70 4.73
N ARG A 180 -4.00 12.01 5.18
CA ARG A 180 -4.95 11.32 4.27
C ARG A 180 -5.59 12.30 3.28
N ILE A 181 -5.96 13.50 3.74
CA ILE A 181 -6.50 14.56 2.88
C ILE A 181 -5.48 14.98 1.83
N ARG A 182 -4.25 15.29 2.25
CA ARG A 182 -3.15 15.68 1.35
C ARG A 182 -2.80 14.57 0.35
N LEU A 183 -2.81 13.32 0.80
CA LEU A 183 -2.58 12.16 -0.07
C LEU A 183 -3.66 12.04 -1.15
N ALA A 184 -4.94 12.18 -0.78
CA ALA A 184 -6.05 12.15 -1.73
C ALA A 184 -5.96 13.28 -2.77
N GLU A 185 -5.58 14.49 -2.35
CA GLU A 185 -5.34 15.63 -3.24
C GLU A 185 -4.17 15.34 -4.19
N LYS A 186 -3.06 14.78 -3.67
CA LYS A 186 -1.89 14.41 -4.48
C LYS A 186 -2.21 13.34 -5.51
N LEU A 187 -2.98 12.33 -5.13
CA LEU A 187 -3.44 11.29 -6.06
C LEU A 187 -4.34 11.87 -7.18
N ARG A 188 -5.19 12.85 -6.87
CA ARG A 188 -5.99 13.57 -7.88
C ARG A 188 -5.10 14.40 -8.80
N GLU A 189 -4.16 15.15 -8.25
CA GLU A 189 -3.18 15.93 -9.04
C GLU A 189 -2.43 15.05 -10.05
N LEU A 190 -2.02 13.85 -9.62
CA LEU A 190 -1.30 12.89 -10.46
C LEU A 190 -2.21 12.07 -11.41
N GLY A 191 -3.54 12.22 -11.32
CA GLY A 191 -4.49 11.41 -12.10
C GLY A 191 -4.49 9.93 -11.72
N MET A 192 -4.16 9.61 -10.45
CA MET A 192 -4.11 8.24 -9.91
C MET A 192 -5.29 7.91 -9.00
N PHE A 193 -6.11 8.89 -8.64
CA PHE A 193 -7.16 8.77 -7.63
C PHE A 193 -8.19 7.68 -7.94
N GLU A 194 -8.62 7.56 -9.20
CA GLU A 194 -9.72 6.65 -9.62
C GLU A 194 -9.38 5.16 -9.42
N TYR A 195 -8.09 4.83 -9.42
CA TYR A 195 -7.59 3.46 -9.23
C TYR A 195 -6.85 3.29 -7.90
N SER A 196 -7.01 4.26 -6.98
CA SER A 196 -6.39 4.18 -5.66
C SER A 196 -7.42 3.84 -4.59
N TYR A 197 -6.99 3.06 -3.59
CA TYR A 197 -7.82 2.68 -2.44
C TYR A 197 -6.98 2.40 -1.20
N GLY A 198 -7.57 2.59 -0.03
CA GLY A 198 -6.94 2.37 1.26
C GLY A 198 -7.36 1.04 1.89
N GLU A 199 -6.40 0.36 2.51
CA GLU A 199 -6.69 -0.79 3.35
C GLU A 199 -7.18 -0.34 4.72
N VAL A 200 -8.39 -0.77 5.08
CA VAL A 200 -8.97 -0.54 6.39
C VAL A 200 -9.56 -1.83 6.92
N ILE A 201 -8.95 -2.40 7.95
CA ILE A 201 -9.40 -3.63 8.60
C ILE A 201 -10.01 -3.27 9.94
N PHE A 202 -11.34 -3.42 10.06
CA PHE A 202 -12.09 -3.17 11.29
C PHE A 202 -13.11 -4.26 11.55
N ALA A 203 -13.39 -4.45 12.85
CA ALA A 203 -14.54 -5.23 13.29
C ALA A 203 -15.86 -4.42 13.23
N ASP A 204 -15.81 -3.08 13.21
CA ASP A 204 -16.97 -2.18 13.21
C ASP A 204 -17.03 -1.34 11.93
N THR A 205 -18.11 -1.53 11.14
CA THR A 205 -18.35 -0.77 9.90
C THR A 205 -18.60 0.71 10.13
N ASN A 206 -18.99 1.15 11.33
CA ASN A 206 -19.21 2.56 11.62
C ASN A 206 -17.88 3.33 11.67
N LEU A 207 -16.80 2.70 12.13
CA LEU A 207 -15.48 3.31 12.15
C LEU A 207 -14.92 3.51 10.74
N GLN A 208 -15.26 2.68 9.78
CA GLN A 208 -14.82 2.80 8.38
C GLN A 208 -15.28 4.10 7.73
N ARG A 209 -16.42 4.64 8.13
CA ARG A 209 -16.97 5.90 7.62
C ARG A 209 -16.11 7.12 7.94
N ASN A 210 -15.18 6.99 8.88
CA ASN A 210 -14.23 8.03 9.23
C ASN A 210 -13.06 8.13 8.25
N TYR A 211 -12.94 7.19 7.30
CA TYR A 211 -11.86 7.09 6.33
C TYR A 211 -12.42 7.16 4.91
N ASN A 212 -12.94 8.32 4.54
CA ASN A 212 -13.68 8.50 3.28
C ASN A 212 -12.97 9.42 2.26
N GLU A 213 -11.71 9.72 2.47
CA GLU A 213 -10.93 10.59 1.59
C GLU A 213 -10.62 9.93 0.25
N ILE A 214 -10.50 8.59 0.24
CA ILE A 214 -10.33 7.73 -0.95
C ILE A 214 -11.24 6.50 -0.84
N PRO A 215 -11.47 5.74 -1.93
CA PRO A 215 -12.08 4.42 -1.84
C PRO A 215 -11.35 3.51 -0.86
N LEU A 216 -12.08 2.63 -0.18
CA LEU A 216 -11.51 1.74 0.82
C LEU A 216 -11.61 0.28 0.38
N TYR A 217 -10.58 -0.46 0.69
CA TYR A 217 -10.62 -1.91 0.83
C TYR A 217 -10.94 -2.25 2.28
N VAL A 218 -11.95 -3.05 2.48
CA VAL A 218 -12.37 -3.52 3.80
C VAL A 218 -12.51 -5.04 3.78
N ASN A 219 -12.30 -5.67 4.94
CA ASN A 219 -12.51 -7.11 5.06
C ASN A 219 -13.96 -7.45 4.65
N GLN A 220 -14.13 -8.46 3.82
CA GLN A 220 -15.39 -8.83 3.20
C GLN A 220 -16.49 -9.13 4.22
N SER A 221 -16.17 -9.73 5.35
CA SER A 221 -17.15 -10.02 6.42
C SER A 221 -17.80 -8.76 7.00
N LEU A 222 -17.23 -7.59 6.72
CA LEU A 222 -17.65 -6.28 7.22
C LEU A 222 -18.32 -5.43 6.13
N CYS A 223 -18.24 -5.85 4.86
CA CYS A 223 -18.83 -5.14 3.74
C CYS A 223 -20.28 -5.54 3.53
N SER A 224 -21.19 -4.78 4.08
CA SER A 224 -22.64 -4.90 3.79
C SER A 224 -23.16 -3.80 2.86
N SER A 225 -22.30 -2.93 2.33
CA SER A 225 -22.77 -1.77 1.58
C SER A 225 -22.12 -1.64 0.20
N ASP A 226 -22.91 -1.21 -0.77
CA ASP A 226 -22.50 -0.90 -2.14
C ASP A 226 -21.49 0.26 -2.26
N GLN A 227 -21.10 0.86 -1.15
CA GLN A 227 -20.19 2.01 -1.10
C GLN A 227 -18.72 1.62 -1.11
N TYR A 228 -18.40 0.38 -0.74
CA TYR A 228 -17.02 -0.10 -0.60
C TYR A 228 -16.80 -1.28 -1.53
N GLY A 229 -15.73 -1.25 -2.30
CA GLY A 229 -15.25 -2.42 -3.00
C GLY A 229 -14.74 -3.45 -2.00
N ALA A 230 -15.11 -4.70 -2.17
CA ALA A 230 -14.50 -5.80 -1.45
C ALA A 230 -13.41 -6.41 -2.33
N ILE A 231 -12.22 -6.61 -1.77
CA ILE A 231 -11.22 -7.49 -2.34
C ILE A 231 -11.27 -8.77 -1.51
N ILE A 232 -11.39 -9.90 -2.20
CA ILE A 232 -11.24 -11.20 -1.58
C ILE A 232 -9.76 -11.47 -1.49
N SER A 233 -9.23 -11.51 -0.27
CA SER A 233 -7.86 -11.94 -0.06
C SER A 233 -7.74 -13.43 -0.34
N HIS A 234 -6.51 -13.91 -0.58
CA HIS A 234 -6.24 -15.35 -0.73
C HIS A 234 -6.68 -16.14 0.52
N ASP A 235 -6.56 -15.55 1.70
CA ASP A 235 -6.97 -16.18 2.95
C ASP A 235 -8.49 -16.19 3.13
N ASP A 236 -9.18 -15.14 2.71
CA ASP A 236 -10.65 -15.12 2.67
C ASP A 236 -11.19 -16.20 1.71
N PHE A 237 -10.54 -16.35 0.56
CA PHE A 237 -10.90 -17.38 -0.42
C PHE A 237 -10.68 -18.80 0.11
N LYS A 238 -9.59 -19.06 0.83
CA LYS A 238 -9.31 -20.36 1.43
C LYS A 238 -10.27 -20.73 2.57
N ASN A 239 -10.75 -19.75 3.31
CA ASN A 239 -11.59 -19.93 4.49
C ASN A 239 -13.08 -19.78 4.19
N SER A 240 -13.44 -19.52 2.95
CA SER A 240 -14.82 -19.37 2.51
C SER A 240 -15.41 -20.73 2.16
N ASP A 241 -16.35 -21.21 2.96
CA ASP A 241 -17.20 -22.36 2.64
C ASP A 241 -18.21 -22.05 1.52
N ASN A 242 -18.22 -20.86 0.97
CA ASN A 242 -19.14 -20.40 -0.05
C ASN A 242 -18.37 -19.82 -1.23
N PRO A 243 -18.06 -20.61 -2.28
CA PRO A 243 -17.50 -20.09 -3.52
C PRO A 243 -18.54 -19.19 -4.20
N TYR A 244 -18.15 -17.96 -4.48
CA TYR A 244 -18.95 -16.94 -5.18
C TYR A 244 -19.35 -17.34 -6.57
#